data_70bfda89c3c5c618598081cc8d1957f2
#
_entry.id   70bfda89c3c5c618598081cc8d1957f2
#
_cell.length_a   1.000
_cell.length_b   1.000
_cell.length_c   1.000
_cell.angle_alpha   90.00
_cell.angle_beta   90.00
_cell.angle_gamma   90.00
#
_symmetry.space_group_name_H-M   'P 1'
#
loop_
_entity.id
_entity.type
_entity.pdbx_description
1 polymer ?
#
loop_
_entity_poly.entity_id
_entity_poly.type
_entity_poly.pdbx_seq_one_letter_code
_entity_poly.pdbx_strand_id
1 'polypeptide(L)'
;YAQLDIDAGLEFMDLTKTFDDRKTKLNKVLRPDSHIIYQYDFGDGWYHQIVVENIETIEDESWGESRVLDGARACPPEDVGGPPGYEVFLTTLRDNPDSEEATHYRQWVGPGFDSERFDIRAANAALMRLATNRWGNR
;
A
#
# COMPACT_ATOMS: atom_id res chain seq x y z
N TYR A 1 -10.88 7.24 -0.16
CA TYR A 1 -10.71 8.53 0.54
C TYR A 1 -9.31 8.54 1.17
N ALA A 2 -8.51 9.53 0.82
CA ALA A 2 -7.27 9.80 1.54
C ALA A 2 -7.60 10.73 2.70
N GLN A 3 -7.24 10.34 3.90
CA GLN A 3 -7.37 11.16 5.09
C GLN A 3 -6.01 11.79 5.37
N LEU A 4 -5.97 13.11 5.44
CA LEU A 4 -4.77 13.84 5.82
C LEU A 4 -4.70 13.90 7.33
N ASP A 5 -3.68 13.27 7.85
CA ASP A 5 -3.28 13.41 9.23
C ASP A 5 -2.04 14.30 9.27
N ILE A 6 -2.14 15.45 9.89
CA ILE A 6 -1.01 16.35 10.08
C ILE A 6 -0.65 16.21 11.55
N ASP A 7 0.20 15.24 11.88
CA ASP A 7 0.70 15.17 13.23
C ASP A 7 2.20 15.03 13.34
N ALA A 8 2.77 15.91 14.12
CA ALA A 8 4.06 15.77 14.76
C ALA A 8 3.82 15.36 16.22
N GLY A 9 3.26 14.19 16.48
CA GLY A 9 3.04 13.69 17.82
C GLY A 9 1.60 13.22 18.06
N LEU A 10 1.49 12.01 18.41
CA LEU A 10 0.32 11.15 18.58
C LEU A 10 -0.91 11.70 19.37
N GLU A 11 -1.08 12.97 19.56
CA GLU A 11 -2.11 13.49 20.46
C GLU A 11 -3.31 14.23 19.82
N PHE A 12 -3.28 14.58 18.55
CA PHE A 12 -4.44 15.20 17.91
C PHE A 12 -4.50 14.92 16.41
N MET A 13 -5.08 13.78 16.05
CA MET A 13 -5.54 13.53 14.67
C MET A 13 -6.73 14.46 14.38
N ASP A 14 -6.48 15.52 13.63
CA ASP A 14 -7.59 16.29 13.05
C ASP A 14 -8.18 15.51 11.85
N LEU A 15 -9.01 14.52 12.17
CA LEU A 15 -9.74 13.70 11.20
C LEU A 15 -10.76 14.52 10.36
N THR A 16 -10.71 15.84 10.43
CA THR A 16 -11.73 16.71 9.81
C THR A 16 -11.54 16.92 8.32
N LYS A 17 -10.36 16.59 7.75
CA LYS A 17 -10.11 16.74 6.32
C LYS A 17 -9.96 15.40 5.63
N THR A 18 -11.07 14.87 5.13
CA THR A 18 -11.07 13.72 4.22
C THR A 18 -11.14 14.19 2.78
N PHE A 19 -10.32 13.62 1.93
CA PHE A 19 -10.24 13.94 0.51
C PHE A 19 -10.65 12.73 -0.34
N ASP A 20 -11.38 12.98 -1.42
CA ASP A 20 -11.64 11.97 -2.45
C ASP A 20 -10.37 11.80 -3.31
N ASP A 21 -9.74 10.62 -3.26
CA ASP A 21 -8.49 10.29 -3.96
C ASP A 21 -8.60 10.44 -5.48
N ARG A 22 -9.79 10.22 -6.05
CA ARG A 22 -10.05 10.36 -7.49
C ARG A 22 -10.10 11.82 -7.94
N LYS A 23 -10.31 12.76 -7.02
CA LYS A 23 -10.45 14.19 -7.30
C LYS A 23 -9.29 15.02 -6.77
N THR A 24 -8.49 14.44 -5.89
CA THR A 24 -7.41 15.16 -5.20
C THR A 24 -6.06 14.78 -5.78
N LYS A 25 -5.36 15.76 -6.30
CA LYS A 25 -3.98 15.57 -6.77
C LYS A 25 -3.02 15.65 -5.59
N LEU A 26 -2.06 14.73 -5.51
CA LEU A 26 -1.08 14.66 -4.42
C LEU A 26 -0.34 15.99 -4.23
N ASN A 27 0.07 16.67 -5.31
CA ASN A 27 0.76 17.96 -5.22
C ASN A 27 -0.10 19.10 -4.62
N LYS A 28 -1.38 18.89 -4.41
CA LYS A 28 -2.26 19.85 -3.71
C LYS A 28 -2.29 19.64 -2.21
N VAL A 29 -2.03 18.42 -1.78
CA VAL A 29 -2.13 18.03 -0.36
C VAL A 29 -0.80 17.72 0.29
N LEU A 30 0.19 17.27 -0.48
CA LEU A 30 1.53 16.98 0.02
C LEU A 30 2.34 18.26 0.26
N ARG A 31 3.05 18.27 1.38
CA ARG A 31 4.09 19.23 1.76
C ARG A 31 5.28 18.45 2.30
N PRO A 32 6.50 19.00 2.32
CA PRO A 32 7.60 18.39 3.07
C PRO A 32 7.15 18.06 4.50
N ASP A 33 7.56 16.92 5.00
CA ASP A 33 7.22 16.41 6.34
C ASP A 33 5.72 16.15 6.59
N SER A 34 4.87 16.15 5.55
CA SER A 34 3.47 15.80 5.73
C SER A 34 3.28 14.30 5.86
N HIS A 35 2.30 13.94 6.69
CA HIS A 35 1.82 12.58 6.90
C HIS A 35 0.42 12.47 6.33
N ILE A 36 0.15 11.43 5.56
CA ILE A 36 -1.16 11.14 5.00
C ILE A 36 -1.56 9.72 5.38
N ILE A 37 -2.79 9.55 5.78
CA ILE A 37 -3.39 8.23 5.90
C ILE A 37 -4.20 7.96 4.63
N TYR A 38 -3.83 6.92 3.90
CA TYR A 38 -4.59 6.44 2.76
C TYR A 38 -5.33 5.17 3.14
N GLN A 39 -6.66 5.22 3.09
CA GLN A 39 -7.50 4.05 3.31
C GLN A 39 -7.74 3.35 1.98
N TYR A 40 -7.30 2.10 1.90
CA TYR A 40 -7.54 1.19 0.79
C TYR A 40 -8.52 0.13 1.22
N ASP A 41 -9.40 -0.25 0.33
CA ASP A 41 -10.47 -1.22 0.55
C ASP A 41 -11.31 -0.94 1.81
N PHE A 42 -12.48 -0.33 1.62
CA PHE A 42 -13.37 0.02 2.74
C PHE A 42 -13.98 -1.22 3.43
N GLY A 43 -14.02 -2.38 2.76
CA GLY A 43 -14.46 -3.64 3.33
C GLY A 43 -13.43 -4.18 4.31
N ASP A 44 -12.19 -4.30 3.87
CA ASP A 44 -11.07 -4.82 4.66
C ASP A 44 -10.41 -3.75 5.55
N GLY A 45 -10.56 -2.48 5.21
CA GLY A 45 -10.14 -1.37 6.06
C GLY A 45 -8.62 -1.22 6.20
N TRP A 46 -7.86 -1.35 5.11
CA TRP A 46 -6.42 -1.14 5.12
C TRP A 46 -6.04 0.33 5.21
N TYR A 47 -5.27 0.70 6.21
CA TYR A 47 -4.73 2.05 6.40
C TYR A 47 -3.24 2.09 6.09
N HIS A 48 -2.87 2.95 5.14
CA HIS A 48 -1.48 3.16 4.75
C HIS A 48 -1.03 4.53 5.24
N GLN A 49 -0.01 4.55 6.07
CA GLN A 49 0.65 5.80 6.46
C GLN A 49 1.69 6.17 5.40
N ILE A 50 1.52 7.34 4.82
CA ILE A 50 2.44 7.89 3.82
C ILE A 50 3.16 9.07 4.45
N VAL A 51 4.48 9.03 4.47
CA VAL A 51 5.34 10.11 4.98
C VAL A 51 6.08 10.71 3.80
N VAL A 52 6.02 12.04 3.65
CA VAL A 52 6.74 12.75 2.59
C VAL A 52 8.12 13.13 3.09
N GLU A 53 9.14 12.40 2.66
CA GLU A 53 10.53 12.64 3.06
C GLU A 53 11.14 13.82 2.31
N ASN A 54 10.85 13.96 1.00
CA ASN A 54 11.40 15.03 0.17
C ASN A 54 10.45 15.36 -1.00
N ILE A 55 10.51 16.60 -1.47
CA ILE A 55 9.83 17.05 -2.69
C ILE A 55 10.87 17.77 -3.55
N GLU A 56 11.11 17.23 -4.75
CA GLU A 56 12.03 17.80 -5.72
C GLU A 56 11.26 18.37 -6.91
N THR A 57 11.77 19.47 -7.46
CA THR A 57 11.27 20.02 -8.70
C THR A 57 11.93 19.28 -9.86
N ILE A 58 11.13 18.68 -10.72
CA ILE A 58 11.63 18.04 -11.94
C ILE A 58 11.69 19.13 -13.03
N GLU A 59 12.91 19.44 -13.49
CA GLU A 59 13.13 20.44 -14.55
C GLU A 59 12.84 19.88 -15.95
N ASP A 60 12.87 18.57 -16.11
CA ASP A 60 12.62 17.89 -17.37
C ASP A 60 11.23 17.25 -17.36
N GLU A 61 10.46 17.43 -18.43
CA GLU A 61 9.13 16.80 -18.61
C GLU A 61 9.22 15.27 -18.83
N SER A 62 10.25 14.63 -18.33
CA SER A 62 10.30 13.18 -18.29
C SER A 62 9.17 12.68 -17.39
N TRP A 63 8.15 12.21 -18.02
CA TRP A 63 6.89 11.71 -17.45
C TRP A 63 7.18 10.75 -16.30
N GLY A 64 6.81 11.19 -15.11
CA GLY A 64 7.13 10.63 -13.81
C GLY A 64 7.25 9.12 -13.77
N GLU A 65 8.44 8.64 -13.69
CA GLU A 65 8.74 7.26 -13.37
C GLU A 65 8.55 7.06 -11.86
N SER A 66 7.41 6.48 -11.49
CA SER A 66 7.26 5.98 -10.13
C SER A 66 8.20 4.79 -9.93
N ARG A 67 8.99 4.81 -8.87
CA ARG A 67 9.95 3.76 -8.57
C ARG A 67 9.96 3.41 -7.10
N VAL A 68 9.91 2.12 -6.79
CA VAL A 68 10.18 1.61 -5.46
C VAL A 68 11.68 1.53 -5.26
N LEU A 69 12.19 2.16 -4.22
CA LEU A 69 13.63 2.18 -3.90
C LEU A 69 13.98 1.09 -2.91
N ASP A 70 13.10 0.82 -1.95
CA ASP A 70 13.28 -0.20 -0.92
C ASP A 70 11.93 -0.67 -0.38
N GLY A 71 11.92 -1.75 0.39
CA GLY A 71 10.74 -2.29 1.04
C GLY A 71 11.04 -3.53 1.86
N ALA A 72 10.09 -3.92 2.68
CA ALA A 72 10.16 -5.12 3.50
C ALA A 72 8.80 -5.82 3.51
N ARG A 73 8.83 -7.15 3.57
CA ARG A 73 7.67 -8.04 3.61
C ARG A 73 6.80 -8.04 2.36
N ALA A 74 5.96 -9.05 2.25
CA ALA A 74 4.98 -9.13 1.19
C ALA A 74 3.74 -8.28 1.53
N CYS A 75 3.10 -7.76 0.48
CA CYS A 75 1.76 -7.21 0.61
C CYS A 75 0.80 -8.33 1.05
N PRO A 76 -0.13 -8.08 1.98
CA PRO A 76 -1.19 -9.01 2.28
C PRO A 76 -1.96 -9.43 1.01
N PRO A 77 -2.45 -10.67 0.95
CA PRO A 77 -3.34 -11.08 -0.13
C PRO A 77 -4.62 -10.24 -0.16
N GLU A 78 -5.15 -9.98 -1.35
CA GLU A 78 -6.45 -9.34 -1.52
C GLU A 78 -7.55 -10.19 -0.86
N ASP A 79 -8.57 -9.54 -0.32
CA ASP A 79 -9.73 -10.19 0.31
C ASP A 79 -9.37 -11.11 1.52
N VAL A 80 -8.25 -10.86 2.18
CA VAL A 80 -7.83 -11.65 3.35
C VAL A 80 -8.64 -11.34 4.62
N GLY A 81 -9.50 -10.34 4.59
CA GLY A 81 -10.33 -9.90 5.72
C GLY A 81 -9.66 -8.81 6.57
N GLY A 82 -8.87 -7.96 5.93
CA GLY A 82 -8.17 -6.84 6.57
C GLY A 82 -7.08 -7.25 7.56
N PRO A 83 -6.62 -6.33 8.41
CA PRO A 83 -5.60 -6.62 9.41
C PRO A 83 -5.94 -7.81 10.31
N PRO A 84 -7.17 -7.96 10.85
CA PRO A 84 -7.51 -9.12 11.67
C PRO A 84 -7.48 -10.44 10.90
N GLY A 85 -8.00 -10.46 9.67
CA GLY A 85 -7.99 -11.65 8.81
C GLY A 85 -6.56 -12.05 8.43
N TYR A 86 -5.71 -11.07 8.16
CA TYR A 86 -4.29 -11.31 7.86
C TYR A 86 -3.53 -11.88 9.06
N GLU A 87 -3.82 -11.42 10.27
CA GLU A 87 -3.26 -11.98 11.49
C GLU A 87 -3.66 -13.45 11.67
N VAL A 88 -4.95 -13.78 11.48
CA VAL A 88 -5.44 -15.17 11.52
C VAL A 88 -4.75 -16.01 10.46
N PHE A 89 -4.67 -15.53 9.23
CA PHE A 89 -4.00 -16.20 8.13
C PHE A 89 -2.54 -16.55 8.47
N LEU A 90 -1.75 -15.57 8.94
CA LEU A 90 -0.34 -15.80 9.30
C LEU A 90 -0.18 -16.75 10.49
N THR A 91 -1.05 -16.60 11.51
CA THR A 91 -1.03 -17.45 12.70
C THR A 91 -1.38 -18.89 12.35
N THR A 92 -2.37 -19.11 11.50
CA THR A 92 -2.74 -20.46 11.04
C THR A 92 -1.60 -21.13 10.28
N LEU A 93 -0.94 -20.40 9.37
CA LEU A 93 0.19 -20.95 8.61
C LEU A 93 1.40 -21.28 9.49
N ARG A 94 1.62 -20.51 10.55
CA ARG A 94 2.77 -20.69 11.47
C ARG A 94 2.51 -21.77 12.51
N ASP A 95 1.37 -21.70 13.19
CA ASP A 95 1.12 -22.49 14.41
C ASP A 95 0.39 -23.81 14.11
N ASN A 96 -0.33 -23.89 13.00
CA ASN A 96 -1.08 -25.07 12.56
C ASN A 96 -0.79 -25.45 11.10
N PRO A 97 0.50 -25.63 10.71
CA PRO A 97 0.87 -25.76 9.30
C PRO A 97 0.26 -26.99 8.59
N ASP A 98 -0.09 -28.02 9.32
CA ASP A 98 -0.65 -29.25 8.78
C ASP A 98 -2.19 -29.29 8.81
N SER A 99 -2.83 -28.20 9.24
CA SER A 99 -4.28 -28.10 9.27
C SER A 99 -4.88 -28.03 7.85
N GLU A 100 -6.13 -28.44 7.74
CA GLU A 100 -6.91 -28.31 6.50
C GLU A 100 -7.02 -26.83 6.07
N GLU A 101 -7.19 -25.93 7.05
CA GLU A 101 -7.27 -24.50 6.83
C GLU A 101 -5.95 -23.93 6.32
N ALA A 102 -4.80 -24.31 6.87
CA ALA A 102 -3.49 -23.91 6.37
C ALA A 102 -3.25 -24.40 4.93
N THR A 103 -3.74 -25.60 4.62
CA THR A 103 -3.69 -26.16 3.26
C THR A 103 -4.52 -25.32 2.31
N HIS A 104 -5.73 -24.94 2.72
CA HIS A 104 -6.61 -24.07 1.94
C HIS A 104 -5.95 -22.69 1.69
N TYR A 105 -5.38 -22.07 2.71
CA TYR A 105 -4.68 -20.80 2.56
C TYR A 105 -3.51 -20.87 1.58
N ARG A 106 -2.68 -21.92 1.65
CA ARG A 106 -1.57 -22.12 0.69
C ARG A 106 -2.06 -22.28 -0.74
N GLN A 107 -3.16 -22.99 -0.95
CA GLN A 107 -3.76 -23.14 -2.27
C GLN A 107 -4.30 -21.80 -2.81
N TRP A 108 -4.94 -21.03 -1.93
CA TRP A 108 -5.53 -19.74 -2.28
C TRP A 108 -4.47 -18.71 -2.68
N VAL A 109 -3.41 -18.53 -1.89
CA VAL A 109 -2.35 -17.53 -2.18
C VAL A 109 -1.34 -18.02 -3.21
N GLY A 110 -1.29 -19.33 -3.47
CA GLY A 110 -0.34 -19.96 -4.39
C GLY A 110 1.03 -20.27 -3.77
N PRO A 111 1.86 -21.06 -4.48
CA PRO A 111 3.08 -21.64 -3.93
C PRO A 111 4.23 -20.63 -3.75
N GLY A 112 4.10 -19.42 -4.25
CA GLY A 112 5.15 -18.40 -4.19
C GLY A 112 4.99 -17.37 -3.08
N PHE A 113 3.92 -17.45 -2.28
CA PHE A 113 3.68 -16.49 -1.21
C PHE A 113 4.60 -16.77 -0.01
N ASP A 114 5.31 -15.72 0.38
CA ASP A 114 6.16 -15.67 1.57
C ASP A 114 5.98 -14.28 2.20
N SER A 115 5.38 -14.24 3.39
CA SER A 115 5.04 -12.99 4.09
C SER A 115 6.25 -12.13 4.42
N GLU A 116 7.43 -12.73 4.57
CA GLU A 116 8.65 -12.01 4.93
C GLU A 116 9.46 -11.55 3.72
N ARG A 117 9.06 -11.96 2.53
CA ARG A 117 9.78 -11.63 1.30
C ARG A 117 9.23 -10.37 0.63
N PHE A 118 10.11 -9.41 0.37
CA PHE A 118 9.83 -8.28 -0.51
C PHE A 118 10.53 -8.45 -1.86
N ASP A 119 9.77 -8.38 -2.94
CA ASP A 119 10.32 -8.46 -4.30
C ASP A 119 10.26 -7.07 -4.98
N ILE A 120 11.35 -6.31 -4.83
CA ILE A 120 11.49 -4.97 -5.43
C ILE A 120 11.40 -4.99 -6.96
N ARG A 121 11.82 -6.09 -7.62
CA ARG A 121 11.74 -6.21 -9.08
C ARG A 121 10.30 -6.40 -9.53
N ALA A 122 9.55 -7.24 -8.82
CA ALA A 122 8.14 -7.44 -9.08
C ALA A 122 7.34 -6.14 -8.84
N ALA A 123 7.62 -5.42 -7.76
CA ALA A 123 6.99 -4.15 -7.44
C ALA A 123 7.24 -3.09 -8.54
N ASN A 124 8.48 -2.92 -8.97
CA ASN A 124 8.82 -1.99 -10.05
C ASN A 124 8.25 -2.41 -11.41
N ALA A 125 8.20 -3.72 -11.71
CA ALA A 125 7.55 -4.21 -12.92
C ALA A 125 6.03 -3.96 -12.93
N ALA A 126 5.38 -4.01 -11.76
CA ALA A 126 3.97 -3.66 -11.62
C ALA A 126 3.73 -2.16 -11.86
N LEU A 127 4.57 -1.28 -11.29
CA LEU A 127 4.50 0.17 -11.53
C LEU A 127 4.70 0.50 -13.01
N MET A 128 5.67 -0.11 -13.66
CA MET A 128 5.90 0.08 -15.09
C MET A 128 4.70 -0.34 -15.94
N ARG A 129 4.07 -1.46 -15.64
CA ARG A 129 2.84 -1.91 -16.32
C ARG A 129 1.69 -0.92 -16.12
N LEU A 130 1.50 -0.39 -14.91
CA LEU A 130 0.50 0.63 -14.62
C LEU A 130 0.76 1.92 -15.41
N ALA A 131 1.98 2.39 -15.46
CA ALA A 131 2.38 3.56 -16.24
C ALA A 131 2.07 3.35 -17.73
N THR A 132 2.51 2.23 -18.31
CA THR A 132 2.31 1.90 -19.73
C THR A 132 0.81 1.79 -20.09
N ASN A 133 0.01 1.12 -19.27
CA ASN A 133 -1.41 0.93 -19.55
C ASN A 133 -2.24 2.21 -19.41
N ARG A 134 -1.89 3.09 -18.49
CA ARG A 134 -2.60 4.38 -18.31
C ARG A 134 -2.23 5.41 -19.38
N TRP A 135 -1.01 5.37 -19.90
CA TRP A 135 -0.50 6.37 -20.83
C TRP A 135 -0.71 5.98 -22.29
N GLY A 136 -0.91 4.69 -22.60
CA GLY A 136 -1.18 4.20 -23.95
C GLY A 136 -2.61 4.41 -24.47
N ASN A 137 -3.54 4.84 -23.62
CA ASN A 137 -4.96 5.04 -23.94
C ASN A 137 -5.38 6.53 -23.93
N ARG A 138 -4.52 7.42 -24.39
CA ARG A 138 -4.87 8.84 -24.66
C ARG A 138 -4.96 9.12 -26.13
#